data_7bc3053e29af6bc23717d212344d31ea
#
_entry.id   7bc3053e29af6bc23717d212344d31ea
#
_cell.length_a   1.000
_cell.length_b   1.000
_cell.length_c   1.000
_cell.angle_alpha   90.00
_cell.angle_beta   90.00
_cell.angle_gamma   90.00
#
_symmetry.space_group_name_H-M   'P 1'
#
loop_
_entity.id
_entity.type
_entity.pdbx_description
1 polymer ?
#
loop_
_entity_poly.entity_id
_entity_poly.type
_entity_poly.pdbx_seq_one_letter_code
_entity_poly.pdbx_strand_id
1 'polypeptide(L)'
;MKDIVLYCKSYHHDVQRAKRLAESVRRFNSIGLPFFLSCPSADLPLFRNIIGSEAVTFLADEEIVAANSSIELNDLIALPGGLSQQIVKSEFWRLGVCENYLCIDSDAYFIRGFNKDDFLAPGGHPYTVMNESLELRLFGALHRHAKIERNRDAECKAIMEIFGRRGRQYDFGPLPVVWSRRVWADLAGKLLEPRGMNFLDAIKLFPSEMRWYGEALLKFKSIELWPVETLFRCYHYEQQFLDAQRSGETDQTLSQVYLGVCSQSNWDKELDYGQNKKGLLSKIVRAIKRRILQRLV
;
A
#
# COMPACT_ATOMS: atom_id res chain seq x y z
N MET A 1 -5.66 -21.28 -10.06
CA MET A 1 -5.21 -19.92 -9.73
C MET A 1 -6.45 -19.02 -9.60
N LYS A 2 -6.50 -18.11 -8.62
CA LYS A 2 -7.64 -17.19 -8.42
C LYS A 2 -7.49 -15.98 -9.34
N ASP A 3 -8.64 -15.38 -9.77
CA ASP A 3 -8.61 -14.17 -10.61
C ASP A 3 -8.03 -12.98 -9.83
N ILE A 4 -8.49 -12.82 -8.58
CA ILE A 4 -8.03 -11.78 -7.67
C ILE A 4 -8.08 -12.26 -6.22
N VAL A 5 -7.15 -11.77 -5.40
CA VAL A 5 -7.11 -11.93 -3.94
C VAL A 5 -6.83 -10.59 -3.27
N LEU A 6 -7.13 -10.49 -1.98
CA LEU A 6 -6.68 -9.38 -1.14
C LEU A 6 -5.33 -9.77 -0.52
N TYR A 7 -4.39 -8.85 -0.49
CA TYR A 7 -3.07 -9.09 0.10
C TYR A 7 -2.61 -7.89 0.94
N CYS A 8 -2.24 -8.17 2.18
CA CYS A 8 -1.66 -7.19 3.10
C CYS A 8 -0.32 -7.69 3.63
N LYS A 9 0.71 -6.84 3.57
CA LYS A 9 1.97 -7.05 4.29
C LYS A 9 1.96 -6.20 5.56
N SER A 10 2.32 -6.79 6.71
CA SER A 10 2.33 -6.10 8.00
C SER A 10 3.51 -6.54 8.88
N TYR A 11 3.60 -6.05 10.11
CA TYR A 11 4.60 -6.41 11.10
C TYR A 11 4.05 -6.14 12.52
N HIS A 12 4.73 -6.61 13.57
CA HIS A 12 4.20 -6.63 14.93
C HIS A 12 3.64 -5.29 15.43
N HIS A 13 4.27 -4.14 15.13
CA HIS A 13 3.74 -2.85 15.58
C HIS A 13 2.37 -2.51 15.00
N ASP A 14 2.07 -3.01 13.80
CA ASP A 14 0.83 -2.73 13.08
C ASP A 14 -0.25 -3.82 13.26
N VAL A 15 -0.05 -4.79 14.14
CA VAL A 15 -1.00 -5.91 14.31
C VAL A 15 -2.42 -5.45 14.66
N GLN A 16 -2.60 -4.35 15.39
CA GLN A 16 -3.93 -3.80 15.70
C GLN A 16 -4.59 -3.14 14.47
N ARG A 17 -3.78 -2.52 13.61
CA ARG A 17 -4.23 -1.99 12.30
C ARG A 17 -4.64 -3.13 11.39
N ALA A 18 -3.80 -4.15 11.29
CA ALA A 18 -4.09 -5.37 10.52
C ALA A 18 -5.35 -6.08 11.01
N LYS A 19 -5.61 -6.08 12.34
CA LYS A 19 -6.87 -6.56 12.90
C LYS A 19 -8.06 -5.74 12.41
N ARG A 20 -7.99 -4.41 12.47
CA ARG A 20 -9.04 -3.53 11.95
C ARG A 20 -9.32 -3.79 10.46
N LEU A 21 -8.26 -3.93 9.66
CA LEU A 21 -8.39 -4.29 8.24
C LEU A 21 -9.08 -5.65 8.08
N ALA A 22 -8.64 -6.69 8.79
CA ALA A 22 -9.25 -8.02 8.73
C ALA A 22 -10.73 -8.04 9.13
N GLU A 23 -11.09 -7.28 10.17
CA GLU A 23 -12.49 -7.10 10.60
C GLU A 23 -13.32 -6.41 9.53
N SER A 24 -12.77 -5.37 8.87
CA SER A 24 -13.46 -4.70 7.76
C SER A 24 -13.61 -5.60 6.54
N VAL A 25 -12.59 -6.39 6.21
CA VAL A 25 -12.70 -7.43 5.15
C VAL A 25 -13.78 -8.43 5.49
N ARG A 26 -13.81 -8.97 6.71
CA ARG A 26 -14.86 -9.90 7.13
C ARG A 26 -16.28 -9.31 6.99
N ARG A 27 -16.42 -8.01 7.31
CA ARG A 27 -17.71 -7.31 7.25
C ARG A 27 -18.17 -7.03 5.83
N PHE A 28 -17.28 -6.66 4.93
CA PHE A 28 -17.62 -6.06 3.64
C PHE A 28 -17.30 -6.94 2.43
N ASN A 29 -16.61 -8.06 2.61
CA ASN A 29 -16.25 -9.02 1.56
C ASN A 29 -17.34 -10.09 1.38
N SER A 30 -18.51 -9.68 0.89
CA SER A 30 -19.67 -10.58 0.73
C SER A 30 -19.47 -11.71 -0.28
N ILE A 31 -18.55 -11.52 -1.24
CA ILE A 31 -18.25 -12.51 -2.29
C ILE A 31 -17.13 -13.49 -1.92
N GLY A 32 -16.55 -13.36 -0.72
CA GLY A 32 -15.55 -14.29 -0.21
C GLY A 32 -14.22 -14.27 -0.97
N LEU A 33 -13.72 -13.10 -1.40
CA LEU A 33 -12.35 -13.00 -1.94
C LEU A 33 -11.35 -13.49 -0.88
N PRO A 34 -10.39 -14.37 -1.25
CA PRO A 34 -9.37 -14.81 -0.33
C PRO A 34 -8.55 -13.63 0.19
N PHE A 35 -8.28 -13.59 1.49
CA PHE A 35 -7.43 -12.58 2.10
C PHE A 35 -6.16 -13.21 2.65
N PHE A 36 -5.02 -12.79 2.10
CA PHE A 36 -3.68 -13.17 2.51
C PHE A 36 -3.06 -12.04 3.33
N LEU A 37 -2.44 -12.39 4.45
CA LEU A 37 -1.69 -11.44 5.26
C LEU A 37 -0.32 -12.01 5.54
N SER A 38 0.74 -11.28 5.14
CA SER A 38 2.10 -11.66 5.46
C SER A 38 2.72 -10.79 6.54
N CYS A 39 3.58 -11.40 7.33
CA CYS A 39 4.43 -10.74 8.30
C CYS A 39 5.72 -11.56 8.49
N PRO A 40 6.77 -11.01 9.15
CA PRO A 40 7.93 -11.80 9.53
C PRO A 40 7.50 -13.07 10.28
N SER A 41 8.16 -14.19 10.02
CA SER A 41 7.83 -15.49 10.63
C SER A 41 7.75 -15.43 12.16
N ALA A 42 8.61 -14.63 12.78
CA ALA A 42 8.61 -14.39 14.23
C ALA A 42 7.32 -13.72 14.75
N ASP A 43 6.61 -12.97 13.90
CA ASP A 43 5.39 -12.24 14.25
C ASP A 43 4.12 -13.09 14.05
N LEU A 44 4.18 -14.18 13.28
CA LEU A 44 3.01 -15.03 12.96
C LEU A 44 2.21 -15.49 14.18
N PRO A 45 2.82 -15.94 15.30
CA PRO A 45 2.05 -16.34 16.48
C PRO A 45 1.23 -15.18 17.06
N LEU A 46 1.79 -13.97 17.08
CA LEU A 46 1.11 -12.76 17.56
C LEU A 46 -0.11 -12.43 16.66
N PHE A 47 0.09 -12.48 15.35
CA PHE A 47 -0.97 -12.18 14.38
C PHE A 47 -2.12 -13.18 14.47
N ARG A 48 -1.83 -14.47 14.51
CA ARG A 48 -2.83 -15.54 14.68
C ARG A 48 -3.62 -15.40 15.98
N ASN A 49 -2.94 -15.04 17.07
CA ASN A 49 -3.59 -14.85 18.37
C ASN A 49 -4.53 -13.63 18.38
N ILE A 50 -4.15 -12.51 17.74
CA ILE A 50 -4.92 -11.24 17.82
C ILE A 50 -6.02 -11.18 16.75
N ILE A 51 -5.80 -11.72 15.56
CA ILE A 51 -6.72 -11.60 14.41
C ILE A 51 -7.61 -12.84 14.29
N GLY A 52 -7.09 -14.02 14.66
CA GLY A 52 -7.74 -15.31 14.39
C GLY A 52 -7.49 -15.76 12.94
N SER A 53 -7.72 -17.04 12.66
CA SER A 53 -7.40 -17.66 11.35
C SER A 53 -8.63 -17.95 10.48
N GLU A 54 -9.83 -17.60 10.91
CA GLU A 54 -11.06 -18.01 10.21
C GLU A 54 -11.27 -17.38 8.82
N ALA A 55 -10.72 -16.18 8.57
CA ALA A 55 -10.93 -15.45 7.32
C ALA A 55 -9.62 -14.94 6.70
N VAL A 56 -8.47 -15.34 7.22
CA VAL A 56 -7.15 -14.85 6.81
C VAL A 56 -6.20 -16.02 6.60
N THR A 57 -5.57 -16.06 5.45
CA THR A 57 -4.43 -16.95 5.19
C THR A 57 -3.15 -16.23 5.56
N PHE A 58 -2.50 -16.68 6.64
CA PHE A 58 -1.23 -16.11 7.07
C PHE A 58 -0.05 -16.73 6.33
N LEU A 59 0.89 -15.88 5.91
CA LEU A 59 2.15 -16.25 5.25
C LEU A 59 3.33 -15.64 6.00
N ALA A 60 4.48 -16.30 5.97
CA ALA A 60 5.72 -15.67 6.37
C ALA A 60 6.26 -14.80 5.22
N ASP A 61 6.82 -13.64 5.52
CA ASP A 61 7.50 -12.80 4.53
C ASP A 61 8.64 -13.57 3.86
N GLU A 62 9.33 -14.42 4.63
CA GLU A 62 10.42 -15.29 4.21
C GLU A 62 9.97 -16.31 3.14
N GLU A 63 8.74 -16.85 3.26
CA GLU A 63 8.17 -17.78 2.26
C GLU A 63 7.95 -17.07 0.92
N ILE A 64 7.49 -15.81 0.96
CA ILE A 64 7.27 -15.02 -0.25
C ILE A 64 8.59 -14.74 -0.95
N VAL A 65 9.60 -14.32 -0.20
CA VAL A 65 10.91 -13.98 -0.76
C VAL A 65 11.67 -15.20 -1.25
N ALA A 66 11.55 -16.33 -0.56
CA ALA A 66 12.15 -17.59 -0.98
C ALA A 66 11.63 -18.12 -2.34
N ALA A 67 10.47 -17.64 -2.80
CA ALA A 67 9.98 -17.92 -4.16
C ALA A 67 10.82 -17.23 -5.26
N ASN A 68 11.72 -16.32 -4.89
CA ASN A 68 12.69 -15.70 -5.79
C ASN A 68 14.12 -16.08 -5.38
N SER A 69 14.72 -17.07 -6.07
CA SER A 69 16.08 -17.54 -5.81
C SER A 69 17.19 -16.51 -6.03
N SER A 70 16.88 -15.36 -6.64
CA SER A 70 17.84 -14.28 -6.83
C SER A 70 17.93 -13.29 -5.67
N ILE A 71 17.11 -13.46 -4.62
CA ILE A 71 17.09 -12.61 -3.43
C ILE A 71 17.54 -13.43 -2.23
N GLU A 72 18.66 -13.06 -1.64
CA GLU A 72 19.12 -13.65 -0.40
C GLU A 72 18.33 -13.08 0.80
N LEU A 73 17.83 -13.95 1.67
CA LEU A 73 17.02 -13.53 2.83
C LEU A 73 17.79 -12.58 3.76
N ASN A 74 19.09 -12.81 3.94
CA ASN A 74 19.93 -11.95 4.75
C ASN A 74 20.00 -10.52 4.22
N ASP A 75 19.99 -10.34 2.90
CA ASP A 75 19.98 -9.02 2.26
C ASP A 75 18.67 -8.29 2.50
N LEU A 76 17.54 -9.02 2.52
CA LEU A 76 16.24 -8.44 2.86
C LEU A 76 16.18 -8.00 4.33
N ILE A 77 16.65 -8.84 5.25
CA ILE A 77 16.63 -8.57 6.70
C ILE A 77 17.52 -7.37 7.05
N ALA A 78 18.61 -7.18 6.32
CA ALA A 78 19.52 -6.04 6.52
C ALA A 78 18.91 -4.69 6.11
N LEU A 79 17.78 -4.68 5.38
CA LEU A 79 17.14 -3.45 4.92
C LEU A 79 16.28 -2.82 6.00
N PRO A 80 16.14 -1.47 6.00
CA PRO A 80 15.08 -0.80 6.76
C PRO A 80 13.69 -1.36 6.41
N GLY A 81 12.83 -1.52 7.42
CA GLY A 81 11.48 -2.09 7.24
C GLY A 81 10.64 -1.44 6.14
N GLY A 82 10.80 -0.12 5.93
CA GLY A 82 10.13 0.60 4.84
C GLY A 82 10.58 0.18 3.43
N LEU A 83 11.79 -0.38 3.28
CA LEU A 83 12.28 -0.91 2.00
C LEU A 83 11.94 -2.40 1.87
N SER A 84 12.18 -3.19 2.91
CA SER A 84 11.91 -4.63 2.88
C SER A 84 10.45 -4.94 2.59
N GLN A 85 9.50 -4.17 3.13
CA GLN A 85 8.08 -4.36 2.85
C GLN A 85 7.72 -4.18 1.36
N GLN A 86 8.37 -3.26 0.66
CA GLN A 86 8.13 -3.03 -0.77
C GLN A 86 8.55 -4.25 -1.59
N ILE A 87 9.67 -4.87 -1.22
CA ILE A 87 10.15 -6.09 -1.87
C ILE A 87 9.19 -7.25 -1.63
N VAL A 88 8.79 -7.49 -0.37
CA VAL A 88 7.84 -8.57 -0.04
C VAL A 88 6.51 -8.38 -0.79
N LYS A 89 5.95 -7.17 -0.84
CA LYS A 89 4.73 -6.86 -1.60
C LYS A 89 4.87 -7.17 -3.07
N SER A 90 6.03 -6.86 -3.66
CA SER A 90 6.29 -7.03 -5.09
C SER A 90 6.61 -8.45 -5.49
N GLU A 91 7.06 -9.31 -4.57
CA GLU A 91 7.38 -10.71 -4.84
C GLU A 91 6.20 -11.66 -4.58
N PHE A 92 5.10 -11.21 -3.98
CA PHE A 92 3.92 -12.03 -3.67
C PHE A 92 3.36 -12.78 -4.89
N TRP A 93 3.41 -12.20 -6.08
CA TRP A 93 2.96 -12.83 -7.31
C TRP A 93 3.66 -14.14 -7.65
N ARG A 94 4.92 -14.34 -7.17
CA ARG A 94 5.71 -15.55 -7.44
C ARG A 94 5.13 -16.80 -6.77
N LEU A 95 4.31 -16.64 -5.75
CA LEU A 95 3.60 -17.76 -5.13
C LEU A 95 2.58 -18.43 -6.09
N GLY A 96 2.21 -17.76 -7.18
CA GLY A 96 1.32 -18.31 -8.21
C GLY A 96 -0.11 -18.55 -7.73
N VAL A 97 -0.54 -17.93 -6.63
CA VAL A 97 -1.87 -18.14 -6.03
C VAL A 97 -2.98 -17.39 -6.78
N CYS A 98 -2.64 -16.31 -7.50
CA CYS A 98 -3.60 -15.46 -8.20
C CYS A 98 -3.03 -14.82 -9.46
N GLU A 99 -3.93 -14.36 -10.37
CA GLU A 99 -3.57 -13.50 -11.52
C GLU A 99 -3.37 -12.07 -11.09
N ASN A 100 -4.23 -11.58 -10.19
CA ASN A 100 -4.20 -10.21 -9.69
C ASN A 100 -4.31 -10.20 -8.17
N TYR A 101 -3.79 -9.19 -7.51
CA TYR A 101 -3.98 -8.99 -6.08
C TYR A 101 -4.17 -7.52 -5.74
N LEU A 102 -5.17 -7.24 -4.90
CA LEU A 102 -5.32 -5.94 -4.28
C LEU A 102 -4.30 -5.84 -3.14
N CYS A 103 -3.22 -5.10 -3.36
CA CYS A 103 -2.22 -4.83 -2.33
C CYS A 103 -2.72 -3.71 -1.42
N ILE A 104 -2.82 -4.01 -0.12
CA ILE A 104 -3.41 -3.12 0.89
C ILE A 104 -2.42 -2.96 2.04
N ASP A 105 -2.20 -1.74 2.51
CA ASP A 105 -1.45 -1.49 3.75
C ASP A 105 -2.32 -1.77 4.98
N SER A 106 -1.72 -2.21 6.07
CA SER A 106 -2.42 -2.55 7.30
C SER A 106 -3.14 -1.37 7.96
N ASP A 107 -2.76 -0.13 7.63
CA ASP A 107 -3.37 1.10 8.14
C ASP A 107 -4.60 1.56 7.32
N ALA A 108 -5.04 0.73 6.38
CA ALA A 108 -6.28 0.89 5.63
C ALA A 108 -7.41 0.01 6.19
N TYR A 109 -8.67 0.36 5.86
CA TYR A 109 -9.85 -0.44 6.16
C TYR A 109 -10.99 -0.12 5.19
N PHE A 110 -11.83 -1.11 4.89
CA PHE A 110 -13.03 -0.94 4.06
C PHE A 110 -14.14 -0.27 4.86
N ILE A 111 -14.95 0.55 4.18
CA ILE A 111 -16.10 1.28 4.74
C ILE A 111 -17.42 0.95 4.05
N ARG A 112 -17.39 0.20 2.93
CA ARG A 112 -18.57 -0.33 2.24
C ARG A 112 -18.31 -1.69 1.63
N GLY A 113 -19.39 -2.39 1.25
CA GLY A 113 -19.32 -3.64 0.51
C GLY A 113 -18.60 -3.47 -0.83
N PHE A 114 -17.87 -4.49 -1.23
CA PHE A 114 -17.13 -4.53 -2.49
C PHE A 114 -17.30 -5.88 -3.19
N ASN A 115 -17.06 -5.89 -4.49
CA ASN A 115 -17.11 -7.06 -5.35
C ASN A 115 -15.94 -7.06 -6.35
N LYS A 116 -15.87 -8.05 -7.27
CA LYS A 116 -14.79 -8.14 -8.26
C LYS A 116 -14.76 -6.95 -9.20
N ASP A 117 -15.93 -6.41 -9.56
CA ASP A 117 -16.04 -5.31 -10.55
C ASP A 117 -15.55 -3.97 -9.98
N ASP A 118 -15.38 -3.85 -8.65
CA ASP A 118 -14.69 -2.71 -8.04
C ASP A 118 -13.17 -2.73 -8.32
N PHE A 119 -12.62 -3.87 -8.72
CA PHE A 119 -11.17 -4.08 -8.90
C PHE A 119 -10.76 -4.49 -10.30
N LEU A 120 -11.65 -5.17 -11.03
CA LEU A 120 -11.36 -5.74 -12.35
C LEU A 120 -12.32 -5.19 -13.39
N ALA A 121 -11.78 -4.70 -14.50
CA ALA A 121 -12.51 -4.34 -15.70
C ALA A 121 -13.04 -5.60 -16.43
N PRO A 122 -13.96 -5.45 -17.38
CA PRO A 122 -14.36 -6.53 -18.29
C PRO A 122 -13.12 -7.19 -18.93
N GLY A 123 -13.09 -8.52 -18.94
CA GLY A 123 -11.92 -9.29 -19.39
C GLY A 123 -10.93 -9.64 -18.29
N GLY A 124 -11.17 -9.23 -17.04
CA GLY A 124 -10.36 -9.59 -15.87
C GLY A 124 -9.07 -8.79 -15.72
N HIS A 125 -8.91 -7.70 -16.47
CA HIS A 125 -7.78 -6.78 -16.30
C HIS A 125 -7.99 -5.90 -15.07
N PRO A 126 -6.97 -5.68 -14.21
CA PRO A 126 -7.13 -4.83 -13.04
C PRO A 126 -7.28 -3.36 -13.42
N TYR A 127 -8.13 -2.65 -12.69
CA TYR A 127 -8.09 -1.19 -12.70
C TYR A 127 -6.76 -0.70 -12.17
N THR A 128 -6.18 0.27 -12.84
CA THR A 128 -4.87 0.85 -12.49
C THR A 128 -5.05 2.23 -11.89
N VAL A 129 -4.73 2.38 -10.62
CA VAL A 129 -4.65 3.72 -10.01
C VAL A 129 -3.57 4.49 -10.73
N MET A 130 -3.94 5.61 -11.37
CA MET A 130 -3.03 6.42 -12.18
C MET A 130 -3.46 7.89 -12.15
N ASN A 131 -2.77 8.70 -11.39
CA ASN A 131 -3.07 10.11 -11.21
C ASN A 131 -1.79 10.94 -11.12
N GLU A 132 -1.90 12.27 -11.09
CA GLU A 132 -0.76 13.19 -10.94
C GLU A 132 -0.56 13.63 -9.47
N SER A 133 -1.30 13.07 -8.52
CA SER A 133 -1.30 13.42 -7.09
C SER A 133 -1.46 14.92 -6.82
N LEU A 134 -2.33 15.59 -7.57
CA LEU A 134 -2.46 17.06 -7.51
C LEU A 134 -2.86 17.56 -6.12
N GLU A 135 -3.77 16.85 -5.42
CA GLU A 135 -4.16 17.20 -4.05
C GLU A 135 -2.98 17.16 -3.08
N LEU A 136 -2.17 16.09 -3.14
CA LEU A 136 -1.00 15.94 -2.28
C LEU A 136 0.06 17.01 -2.59
N ARG A 137 0.25 17.32 -3.87
CA ARG A 137 1.18 18.38 -4.32
C ARG A 137 0.71 19.76 -3.86
N LEU A 138 -0.57 20.05 -3.98
CA LEU A 138 -1.15 21.30 -3.47
C LEU A 138 -0.99 21.39 -1.95
N PHE A 139 -1.28 20.32 -1.22
CA PHE A 139 -1.07 20.26 0.22
C PHE A 139 0.40 20.50 0.59
N GLY A 140 1.32 19.85 -0.11
CA GLY A 140 2.76 20.05 0.06
C GLY A 140 3.20 21.50 -0.17
N ALA A 141 2.67 22.14 -1.20
CA ALA A 141 2.94 23.56 -1.51
C ALA A 141 2.43 24.49 -0.40
N LEU A 142 1.19 24.27 0.08
CA LEU A 142 0.56 25.10 1.11
C LEU A 142 1.27 24.96 2.48
N HIS A 143 1.73 23.75 2.82
CA HIS A 143 2.32 23.45 4.12
C HIS A 143 3.86 23.41 4.11
N ARG A 144 4.51 23.97 3.10
CA ARG A 144 5.97 24.12 2.96
C ARG A 144 6.75 22.78 2.94
N HIS A 145 6.14 21.70 2.47
CA HIS A 145 6.81 20.40 2.29
C HIS A 145 7.58 20.30 0.95
N ALA A 146 8.02 21.42 0.40
CA ALA A 146 8.66 21.51 -0.93
C ALA A 146 9.90 20.60 -1.13
N LYS A 147 10.59 20.21 -0.04
CA LYS A 147 11.72 19.26 -0.13
C LYS A 147 11.26 17.85 -0.46
N ILE A 148 10.15 17.40 0.15
CA ILE A 148 9.57 16.07 -0.09
C ILE A 148 9.09 15.99 -1.54
N GLU A 149 8.40 17.01 -2.02
CA GLU A 149 7.91 17.07 -3.40
C GLU A 149 9.05 17.04 -4.43
N ARG A 150 10.13 17.81 -4.22
CA ARG A 150 11.29 17.80 -5.12
C ARG A 150 11.99 16.44 -5.18
N ASN A 151 12.16 15.76 -4.05
CA ASN A 151 12.77 14.43 -4.02
C ASN A 151 11.90 13.43 -4.77
N ARG A 152 10.58 13.48 -4.56
CA ARG A 152 9.61 12.64 -5.25
C ARG A 152 9.63 12.85 -6.77
N ASP A 153 9.66 14.12 -7.23
CA ASP A 153 9.73 14.44 -8.66
C ASP A 153 11.04 13.93 -9.29
N ALA A 154 12.16 14.03 -8.56
CA ALA A 154 13.45 13.53 -9.02
C ALA A 154 13.46 11.99 -9.16
N GLU A 155 12.93 11.27 -8.17
CA GLU A 155 12.79 9.82 -8.22
C GLU A 155 11.87 9.37 -9.36
N CYS A 156 10.73 10.05 -9.53
CA CYS A 156 9.80 9.76 -10.61
C CYS A 156 10.46 9.89 -11.98
N LYS A 157 11.19 10.99 -12.22
CA LYS A 157 11.95 11.21 -13.46
C LYS A 157 13.00 10.13 -13.69
N ALA A 158 13.76 9.80 -12.65
CA ALA A 158 14.82 8.80 -12.76
C ALA A 158 14.27 7.41 -13.13
N ILE A 159 13.16 6.99 -12.51
CA ILE A 159 12.51 5.72 -12.88
C ILE A 159 11.97 5.80 -14.32
N MET A 160 11.29 6.90 -14.71
CA MET A 160 10.83 7.09 -16.10
C MET A 160 11.97 6.96 -17.11
N GLU A 161 13.15 7.52 -16.83
CA GLU A 161 14.33 7.44 -17.68
C GLU A 161 14.84 6.02 -17.85
N ILE A 162 14.80 5.19 -16.78
CA ILE A 162 15.15 3.76 -16.85
C ILE A 162 14.27 3.03 -17.86
N PHE A 163 12.98 3.37 -17.92
CA PHE A 163 12.03 2.80 -18.87
C PHE A 163 12.05 3.49 -20.25
N GLY A 164 12.82 4.56 -20.43
CA GLY A 164 12.86 5.36 -21.65
C GLY A 164 11.58 6.13 -21.92
N ARG A 165 10.77 6.41 -20.86
CA ARG A 165 9.53 7.16 -20.98
C ARG A 165 9.76 8.67 -20.81
N ARG A 166 9.03 9.45 -21.59
CA ARG A 166 9.00 10.91 -21.53
C ARG A 166 7.56 11.38 -21.31
N GLY A 167 7.38 12.64 -20.91
CA GLY A 167 6.07 13.27 -20.74
C GLY A 167 5.66 13.42 -19.28
N ARG A 168 4.35 13.31 -19.01
CA ARG A 168 3.82 13.55 -17.67
C ARG A 168 4.26 12.49 -16.66
N GLN A 169 4.49 12.92 -15.44
CA GLN A 169 4.75 12.05 -14.31
C GLN A 169 3.41 11.58 -13.73
N TYR A 170 3.29 10.26 -13.54
CA TYR A 170 2.15 9.69 -12.88
C TYR A 170 2.54 9.11 -11.53
N ASP A 171 1.62 9.16 -10.60
CA ASP A 171 1.63 8.37 -9.39
C ASP A 171 0.71 7.17 -9.59
N PHE A 172 1.17 5.98 -9.22
CA PHE A 172 0.42 4.73 -9.34
C PHE A 172 -0.09 4.27 -7.96
N GLY A 173 -0.26 5.19 -7.07
CA GLY A 173 -0.76 5.05 -5.71
C GLY A 173 -1.64 6.21 -5.30
N PRO A 174 -1.94 6.33 -3.98
CA PRO A 174 -1.46 5.46 -2.89
C PRO A 174 -2.13 4.08 -2.85
N LEU A 175 -1.59 3.18 -2.03
CA LEU A 175 -2.26 1.91 -1.73
C LEU A 175 -3.63 2.15 -1.06
N PRO A 176 -4.64 1.28 -1.29
CA PRO A 176 -4.54 0.03 -2.03
C PRO A 176 -4.59 0.20 -3.54
N VAL A 177 -3.86 -0.67 -4.23
CA VAL A 177 -3.84 -0.76 -5.69
C VAL A 177 -3.94 -2.22 -6.14
N VAL A 178 -4.47 -2.45 -7.33
CA VAL A 178 -4.54 -3.79 -7.90
C VAL A 178 -3.33 -4.04 -8.78
N TRP A 179 -2.60 -5.09 -8.50
CA TRP A 179 -1.42 -5.51 -9.26
C TRP A 179 -1.65 -6.83 -9.99
N SER A 180 -1.20 -6.91 -11.24
CA SER A 180 -1.19 -8.14 -12.03
C SER A 180 0.17 -8.82 -11.97
N ARG A 181 0.19 -10.14 -11.81
CA ARG A 181 1.42 -10.94 -11.90
C ARG A 181 2.14 -10.78 -13.24
N ARG A 182 1.38 -10.52 -14.32
CA ARG A 182 1.95 -10.35 -15.67
C ARG A 182 2.87 -9.14 -15.75
N VAL A 183 2.48 -8.03 -15.12
CA VAL A 183 3.30 -6.81 -15.09
C VAL A 183 4.57 -7.02 -14.29
N TRP A 184 4.47 -7.68 -13.12
CA TRP A 184 5.64 -8.03 -12.32
C TRP A 184 6.58 -8.99 -13.03
N ALA A 185 6.05 -10.00 -13.72
CA ALA A 185 6.84 -10.94 -14.51
C ALA A 185 7.58 -10.24 -15.67
N ASP A 186 6.91 -9.34 -16.37
CA ASP A 186 7.52 -8.56 -17.44
C ASP A 186 8.58 -7.57 -16.92
N LEU A 187 8.34 -6.94 -15.76
CA LEU A 187 9.34 -6.11 -15.09
C LEU A 187 10.60 -6.92 -14.76
N ALA A 188 10.41 -8.09 -14.12
CA ALA A 188 11.53 -8.97 -13.79
C ALA A 188 12.26 -9.44 -15.06
N GLY A 189 11.57 -10.13 -15.96
CA GLY A 189 12.22 -10.82 -17.08
C GLY A 189 12.66 -9.92 -18.23
N LYS A 190 11.97 -8.78 -18.48
CA LYS A 190 12.30 -7.88 -19.61
C LYS A 190 13.14 -6.68 -19.23
N LEU A 191 13.19 -6.29 -17.95
CA LEU A 191 13.95 -5.12 -17.51
C LEU A 191 15.05 -5.44 -16.53
N LEU A 192 14.74 -6.13 -15.42
CA LEU A 192 15.68 -6.31 -14.31
C LEU A 192 16.71 -7.41 -14.61
N GLU A 193 16.27 -8.63 -14.90
CA GLU A 193 17.14 -9.77 -15.17
C GLU A 193 18.16 -9.53 -16.31
N PRO A 194 17.78 -8.91 -17.47
CA PRO A 194 18.74 -8.58 -18.51
C PRO A 194 19.82 -7.57 -18.09
N ARG A 195 19.59 -6.85 -16.98
CA ARG A 195 20.57 -5.93 -16.38
C ARG A 195 21.35 -6.52 -15.21
N GLY A 196 21.17 -7.81 -14.94
CA GLY A 196 21.75 -8.46 -13.77
C GLY A 196 21.19 -7.95 -12.45
N MET A 197 19.95 -7.43 -12.44
CA MET A 197 19.26 -6.88 -11.29
C MET A 197 18.10 -7.75 -10.89
N ASN A 198 17.73 -7.67 -9.62
CA ASN A 198 16.44 -8.15 -9.11
C ASN A 198 15.63 -7.00 -8.51
N PHE A 199 14.47 -7.30 -7.90
CA PHE A 199 13.62 -6.25 -7.37
C PHE A 199 14.19 -5.60 -6.11
N LEU A 200 15.04 -6.30 -5.35
CA LEU A 200 15.76 -5.71 -4.20
C LEU A 200 16.71 -4.61 -4.67
N ASP A 201 17.42 -4.82 -5.80
CA ASP A 201 18.30 -3.80 -6.40
C ASP A 201 17.49 -2.60 -6.89
N ALA A 202 16.34 -2.84 -7.51
CA ALA A 202 15.46 -1.78 -7.97
C ALA A 202 14.98 -0.88 -6.82
N ILE A 203 14.55 -1.48 -5.70
CA ILE A 203 14.10 -0.74 -4.52
C ILE A 203 15.24 -0.03 -3.79
N LYS A 204 16.45 -0.61 -3.75
CA LYS A 204 17.63 0.10 -3.24
C LYS A 204 17.97 1.32 -4.08
N LEU A 205 17.77 1.25 -5.38
CA LEU A 205 18.02 2.36 -6.30
C LEU A 205 16.97 3.47 -6.16
N PHE A 206 15.69 3.10 -6.22
CA PHE A 206 14.55 4.02 -6.08
C PHE A 206 13.40 3.33 -5.32
N PRO A 207 13.11 3.74 -4.09
CA PRO A 207 12.19 3.05 -3.19
C PRO A 207 10.72 3.37 -3.50
N SER A 208 10.20 2.85 -4.60
CA SER A 208 8.79 3.04 -4.99
C SER A 208 8.28 1.87 -5.83
N GLU A 209 7.80 0.80 -5.17
CA GLU A 209 7.24 -0.37 -5.83
C GLU A 209 6.09 -0.01 -6.80
N MET A 210 5.27 0.95 -6.42
CA MET A 210 4.16 1.40 -7.24
C MET A 210 4.62 2.02 -8.57
N ARG A 211 5.69 2.83 -8.54
CA ARG A 211 6.22 3.46 -9.76
C ARG A 211 6.93 2.45 -10.65
N TRP A 212 7.71 1.53 -10.07
CA TRP A 212 8.32 0.45 -10.85
C TRP A 212 7.26 -0.37 -11.58
N TYR A 213 6.17 -0.74 -10.89
CA TYR A 213 5.05 -1.45 -11.48
C TYR A 213 4.37 -0.64 -12.58
N GLY A 214 4.02 0.61 -12.29
CA GLY A 214 3.27 1.46 -13.21
C GLY A 214 4.06 1.79 -14.49
N GLU A 215 5.35 2.11 -14.36
CA GLU A 215 6.21 2.35 -15.53
C GLU A 215 6.43 1.07 -16.35
N ALA A 216 6.53 -0.10 -15.70
CA ALA A 216 6.59 -1.38 -16.39
C ALA A 216 5.30 -1.65 -17.19
N LEU A 217 4.13 -1.40 -16.59
CA LEU A 217 2.84 -1.52 -17.27
C LEU A 217 2.77 -0.63 -18.52
N LEU A 218 3.13 0.65 -18.38
CA LEU A 218 3.13 1.60 -19.50
C LEU A 218 4.11 1.19 -20.61
N LYS A 219 5.28 0.66 -20.24
CA LYS A 219 6.33 0.24 -21.17
C LYS A 219 5.98 -1.04 -21.90
N PHE A 220 5.60 -2.08 -21.16
CA PHE A 220 5.47 -3.44 -21.70
C PHE A 220 4.05 -3.78 -22.14
N LYS A 221 3.04 -3.04 -21.66
CA LYS A 221 1.63 -3.27 -21.98
C LYS A 221 1.20 -4.72 -21.74
N SER A 222 1.69 -5.29 -20.64
CA SER A 222 1.47 -6.70 -20.25
C SER A 222 -0.01 -7.03 -20.05
N ILE A 223 -0.81 -6.03 -19.73
CA ILE A 223 -2.25 -6.05 -19.59
C ILE A 223 -2.86 -4.80 -20.22
N GLU A 224 -4.16 -4.81 -20.44
CA GLU A 224 -4.88 -3.61 -20.86
C GLU A 224 -4.92 -2.58 -19.73
N LEU A 225 -4.69 -1.31 -20.05
CA LEU A 225 -4.67 -0.21 -19.10
C LEU A 225 -6.09 0.37 -18.93
N TRP A 226 -6.62 0.25 -17.71
CA TRP A 226 -7.87 0.83 -17.28
C TRP A 226 -7.61 1.81 -16.13
N PRO A 227 -7.32 3.11 -16.41
CA PRO A 227 -6.95 4.07 -15.40
C PRO A 227 -8.14 4.48 -14.54
N VAL A 228 -7.92 4.55 -13.24
CA VAL A 228 -8.90 5.01 -12.25
C VAL A 228 -8.24 5.93 -11.22
N GLU A 229 -9.05 6.73 -10.53
CA GLU A 229 -8.66 7.44 -9.33
C GLU A 229 -8.42 6.48 -8.15
N THR A 230 -7.95 7.01 -7.02
CA THR A 230 -7.66 6.23 -5.83
C THR A 230 -8.90 5.49 -5.31
N LEU A 231 -8.76 4.21 -5.00
CA LEU A 231 -9.85 3.38 -4.48
C LEU A 231 -10.26 3.76 -3.06
N PHE A 232 -9.31 4.25 -2.27
CA PHE A 232 -9.50 4.64 -0.88
C PHE A 232 -9.19 6.11 -0.68
N ARG A 233 -9.88 6.75 0.27
CA ARG A 233 -9.49 8.05 0.79
C ARG A 233 -8.22 7.91 1.63
N CYS A 234 -7.12 8.49 1.19
CA CYS A 234 -5.85 8.39 1.89
C CYS A 234 -5.45 9.72 2.54
N TYR A 235 -5.15 9.68 3.85
CA TYR A 235 -4.63 10.80 4.61
C TYR A 235 -3.13 10.60 4.87
N HIS A 236 -2.29 11.28 4.10
CA HIS A 236 -0.83 11.20 4.23
C HIS A 236 -0.31 11.96 5.45
N TYR A 237 -1.06 12.96 5.94
CA TYR A 237 -0.69 13.83 7.04
C TYR A 237 -1.85 14.04 8.01
N GLU A 238 -1.55 14.18 9.30
CA GLU A 238 -2.56 14.46 10.34
C GLU A 238 -3.41 15.70 10.01
N GLN A 239 -2.80 16.74 9.43
CA GLN A 239 -3.50 17.97 9.07
C GLN A 239 -4.57 17.71 7.99
N GLN A 240 -4.27 16.89 6.97
CA GLN A 240 -5.29 16.51 5.96
C GLN A 240 -6.50 15.83 6.61
N PHE A 241 -6.25 14.92 7.55
CA PHE A 241 -7.32 14.24 8.27
C PHE A 241 -8.15 15.21 9.11
N LEU A 242 -7.50 16.15 9.82
CA LEU A 242 -8.21 17.14 10.64
C LEU A 242 -9.05 18.10 9.79
N ASP A 243 -8.55 18.53 8.64
CA ASP A 243 -9.27 19.41 7.73
C ASP A 243 -10.46 18.69 7.08
N ALA A 244 -10.28 17.43 6.72
CA ALA A 244 -11.33 16.57 6.20
C ALA A 244 -12.46 16.37 7.22
N GLN A 245 -12.11 16.10 8.49
CA GLN A 245 -13.14 15.99 9.55
C GLN A 245 -13.91 17.30 9.74
N ARG A 246 -13.25 18.46 9.64
CA ARG A 246 -13.92 19.77 9.74
C ARG A 246 -14.88 20.01 8.58
N SER A 247 -14.54 19.55 7.39
CA SER A 247 -15.40 19.62 6.21
C SER A 247 -16.50 18.56 6.16
N GLY A 248 -16.62 17.73 7.22
CA GLY A 248 -17.69 16.74 7.34
C GLY A 248 -17.42 15.39 6.68
N GLU A 249 -16.14 15.07 6.35
CA GLU A 249 -15.79 13.73 5.90
C GLU A 249 -15.96 12.73 7.05
N THR A 250 -16.81 11.73 6.84
CA THR A 250 -17.06 10.59 7.73
C THR A 250 -17.07 9.30 6.92
N ASP A 251 -16.93 8.13 7.56
CA ASP A 251 -17.03 6.86 6.84
C ASP A 251 -18.34 6.75 6.04
N GLN A 252 -19.44 7.31 6.55
CA GLN A 252 -20.72 7.31 5.87
C GLN A 252 -20.72 8.17 4.60
N THR A 253 -20.16 9.39 4.65
CA THR A 253 -20.08 10.26 3.48
C THR A 253 -19.08 9.73 2.47
N LEU A 254 -17.93 9.24 2.93
CA LEU A 254 -16.88 8.67 2.10
C LEU A 254 -17.30 7.36 1.41
N SER A 255 -18.14 6.55 2.04
CA SER A 255 -18.62 5.28 1.46
C SER A 255 -19.45 5.45 0.19
N GLN A 256 -19.92 6.67 -0.10
CA GLN A 256 -20.60 6.98 -1.36
C GLN A 256 -19.64 7.05 -2.56
N VAL A 257 -18.34 7.27 -2.30
CA VAL A 257 -17.32 7.50 -3.33
C VAL A 257 -16.20 6.46 -3.24
N TYR A 258 -15.69 6.19 -2.02
CA TYR A 258 -14.53 5.35 -1.78
C TYR A 258 -14.92 3.96 -1.24
N LEU A 259 -14.07 2.97 -1.49
CA LEU A 259 -14.21 1.62 -0.92
C LEU A 259 -13.75 1.58 0.54
N GLY A 260 -12.85 2.48 0.93
CA GLY A 260 -12.23 2.47 2.24
C GLY A 260 -11.46 3.74 2.55
N VAL A 261 -10.80 3.70 3.70
CA VAL A 261 -9.97 4.79 4.23
C VAL A 261 -8.59 4.24 4.58
N CYS A 262 -7.55 5.05 4.32
CA CYS A 262 -6.18 4.82 4.74
C CYS A 262 -5.71 6.00 5.60
N SER A 263 -5.34 5.71 6.86
CA SER A 263 -4.76 6.68 7.80
C SER A 263 -3.33 6.27 8.08
N GLN A 264 -2.38 6.89 7.39
CA GLN A 264 -0.99 6.43 7.42
C GLN A 264 -0.41 6.34 8.83
N SER A 265 0.19 5.20 9.13
CA SER A 265 0.79 4.87 10.43
C SER A 265 1.96 5.78 10.83
N ASN A 266 2.50 6.59 9.91
CA ASN A 266 3.54 7.56 10.21
C ASN A 266 3.06 8.67 11.18
N TRP A 267 1.78 9.06 11.15
CA TRP A 267 1.18 10.07 12.01
C TRP A 267 0.09 9.52 12.95
N ASP A 268 -0.69 8.52 12.53
CA ASP A 268 -1.70 7.86 13.37
C ASP A 268 -1.04 6.77 14.23
N LYS A 269 -0.82 7.08 15.50
CA LYS A 269 -0.14 6.22 16.47
C LYS A 269 -1.08 5.53 17.46
N GLU A 270 -2.39 5.66 17.30
CA GLU A 270 -3.36 5.15 18.28
C GLU A 270 -3.40 3.62 18.33
N LEU A 271 -3.12 2.98 17.20
CA LEU A 271 -3.14 1.53 17.05
C LEU A 271 -1.73 0.88 17.08
N ASP A 272 -0.68 1.62 17.46
CA ASP A 272 0.65 1.03 17.60
C ASP A 272 0.66 -0.02 18.73
N TYR A 273 1.08 -1.25 18.40
CA TYR A 273 1.20 -2.34 19.36
C TYR A 273 2.55 -2.31 20.09
N GLY A 274 2.54 -2.66 21.38
CA GLY A 274 3.77 -2.77 22.17
C GLY A 274 4.42 -1.44 22.56
N GLN A 275 3.91 -0.30 22.10
CA GLN A 275 4.29 0.97 22.74
C GLN A 275 3.60 1.06 24.10
N ASN A 276 4.39 1.23 25.16
CA ASN A 276 3.87 1.58 26.48
C ASN A 276 2.80 2.65 26.28
N LYS A 277 1.56 2.37 26.75
CA LYS A 277 0.44 3.32 26.67
C LYS A 277 1.00 4.65 27.17
N LYS A 278 1.29 5.55 26.25
CA LYS A 278 1.82 6.89 26.58
C LYS A 278 0.94 7.37 27.69
N GLY A 279 1.54 7.70 28.83
CA GLY A 279 0.80 7.95 30.07
C GLY A 279 -0.31 8.98 29.82
N LEU A 280 -1.33 9.01 30.66
CA LEU A 280 -2.49 9.89 30.56
C LEU A 280 -2.12 11.32 30.13
N LEU A 281 -0.97 11.83 30.63
CA LEU A 281 -0.38 13.12 30.26
C LEU A 281 -0.10 13.26 28.77
N SER A 282 0.42 12.24 28.08
CA SER A 282 0.72 12.34 26.64
C SER A 282 -0.56 12.29 25.78
N LYS A 283 -1.60 11.61 26.24
CA LYS A 283 -2.95 11.64 25.62
C LYS A 283 -3.57 13.02 25.77
N ILE A 284 -3.46 13.63 26.97
CA ILE A 284 -3.94 14.99 27.25
C ILE A 284 -3.19 16.02 26.40
N VAL A 285 -1.86 15.95 26.35
CA VAL A 285 -1.05 16.85 25.52
C VAL A 285 -1.42 16.74 24.05
N ARG A 286 -1.65 15.53 23.53
CA ARG A 286 -2.07 15.31 22.14
C ARG A 286 -3.50 15.85 21.89
N ALA A 287 -4.43 15.63 22.83
CA ALA A 287 -5.77 16.19 22.75
C ALA A 287 -5.77 17.73 22.80
N ILE A 288 -4.92 18.32 23.65
CA ILE A 288 -4.73 19.77 23.70
C ILE A 288 -4.11 20.30 22.41
N LYS A 289 -3.06 19.63 21.88
CA LYS A 289 -2.45 20.00 20.59
C LYS A 289 -3.45 19.91 19.45
N ARG A 290 -4.26 18.87 19.38
CA ARG A 290 -5.37 18.75 18.41
C ARG A 290 -6.36 19.90 18.55
N ARG A 291 -6.79 20.25 19.76
CA ARG A 291 -7.70 21.39 20.01
C ARG A 291 -7.09 22.75 19.66
N ILE A 292 -5.80 22.95 19.90
CA ILE A 292 -5.10 24.17 19.55
C ILE A 292 -4.99 24.28 18.01
N LEU A 293 -4.55 23.22 17.32
CA LEU A 293 -4.51 23.16 15.86
C LEU A 293 -5.90 23.36 15.25
N GLN A 294 -6.95 22.87 15.90
CA GLN A 294 -8.34 23.11 15.49
C GLN A 294 -8.83 24.54 15.66
N ARG A 295 -8.17 25.37 16.45
CA ARG A 295 -8.55 26.78 16.70
C ARG A 295 -7.70 27.80 15.96
N LEU A 296 -6.55 27.39 15.41
CA LEU A 296 -5.58 28.24 14.72
C LEU A 296 -5.77 28.27 13.19
N VAL A 297 -6.76 27.59 12.70
CA VAL A 297 -7.27 27.60 11.32
C VAL A 297 -8.75 27.93 11.36
#